data_01a013a7baa5452e7c1d8a6fdd369684
#
_entry.id   01a013a7baa5452e7c1d8a6fdd369684
#
_cell.length_a   1.000
_cell.length_b   1.000
_cell.length_c   1.000
_cell.angle_alpha   90.00
_cell.angle_beta   90.00
_cell.angle_gamma   90.00
#
_symmetry.space_group_name_H-M   'P 1'
#
loop_
_entity.id
_entity.type
_entity.pdbx_description
1 polymer ?
#
loop_
_entity_poly.entity_id
_entity_poly.type
_entity_poly.pdbx_seq_one_letter_code
_entity_poly.pdbx_strand_id
1 'polypeptide(L)'
;MIRRRLNPEQGGEREFRWRAAEVTRLEGFSDAVFAFAVTLLVVSLEVPKTYPELLHAMRGFFAFGVCFAVLANIWHQHCRYFRRYGLQDPLAVTLNCFLLFCVLFYVYPMKFMFTGAFTQDLDISEAQVRMLFLIFSGGYVAIFSIFTLLYWHAWRKRSELALTPLECLITRHSVIH
;
A
#
# COMPACT_ATOMS: atom_id res chain seq x y z
N MET A 1 22.81 8.43 1.32
CA MET A 1 23.69 8.15 2.48
C MET A 1 23.18 6.86 3.12
N ILE A 2 23.87 5.74 2.94
CA ILE A 2 23.47 4.43 3.53
C ILE A 2 23.89 4.46 4.98
N ARG A 3 22.92 4.46 5.92
CA ARG A 3 23.22 4.35 7.35
C ARG A 3 23.74 2.95 7.67
N ARG A 4 25.07 2.85 7.78
CA ARG A 4 25.78 1.64 8.22
C ARG A 4 25.69 1.51 9.75
N ARG A 5 24.60 0.97 10.27
CA ARG A 5 24.59 0.35 11.61
C ARG A 5 23.83 -0.96 11.52
N LEU A 6 24.59 -2.00 11.14
CA LEU A 6 24.19 -3.38 11.31
C LEU A 6 24.29 -3.67 12.81
N ASN A 7 23.19 -3.55 13.55
CA ASN A 7 23.11 -4.05 14.91
C ASN A 7 22.50 -5.46 14.85
N PRO A 8 23.28 -6.52 15.10
CA PRO A 8 22.80 -7.91 14.95
C PRO A 8 21.69 -8.30 15.94
N GLU A 9 21.44 -7.48 16.97
CA GLU A 9 20.50 -7.76 18.06
C GLU A 9 19.13 -7.09 17.90
N GLN A 10 18.92 -6.25 16.90
CA GLN A 10 17.63 -5.58 16.68
C GLN A 10 16.83 -6.32 15.62
N GLY A 11 15.81 -7.05 16.09
CA GLY A 11 14.64 -7.57 15.43
C GLY A 11 14.68 -7.70 13.90
N GLY A 12 14.66 -8.92 13.41
CA GLY A 12 14.49 -9.28 12.00
C GLY A 12 13.31 -10.24 11.85
N GLU A 13 12.74 -10.33 10.67
CA GLU A 13 12.02 -11.55 10.28
C GLU A 13 13.02 -12.72 10.34
N ARG A 14 12.58 -13.93 10.69
CA ARG A 14 13.47 -15.10 10.90
C ARG A 14 14.52 -15.32 9.80
N GLU A 15 14.33 -14.74 8.62
CA GLU A 15 15.13 -14.97 7.43
C GLU A 15 15.68 -13.68 6.78
N PHE A 16 15.34 -12.48 7.29
CA PHE A 16 15.75 -11.21 6.70
C PHE A 16 16.14 -10.17 7.75
N ARG A 17 17.35 -9.62 7.64
CA ARG A 17 17.87 -8.61 8.57
C ARG A 17 17.27 -7.23 8.24
N TRP A 18 16.83 -6.51 9.27
CA TRP A 18 16.40 -5.14 9.13
C TRP A 18 17.60 -4.19 9.05
N ARG A 19 17.60 -3.34 8.02
CA ARG A 19 18.66 -2.33 7.79
C ARG A 19 18.26 -0.94 8.26
N ALA A 20 16.97 -0.69 8.46
CA ALA A 20 16.44 0.52 9.08
C ALA A 20 16.14 0.26 10.56
N ALA A 21 16.96 0.83 11.46
CA ALA A 21 16.76 0.72 12.91
C ALA A 21 15.77 1.74 13.45
N GLU A 22 15.61 2.88 12.78
CA GLU A 22 14.74 3.98 13.17
C GLU A 22 13.83 4.37 12.00
N VAL A 23 12.63 4.84 12.31
CA VAL A 23 11.70 5.38 11.31
C VAL A 23 12.32 6.62 10.66
N THR A 24 12.39 6.60 9.34
CA THR A 24 12.94 7.72 8.58
C THR A 24 11.88 8.80 8.34
N ARG A 25 12.30 10.02 7.97
CA ARG A 25 11.33 11.07 7.57
C ARG A 25 10.47 10.66 6.38
N LEU A 26 11.03 9.86 5.47
CA LEU A 26 10.30 9.34 4.30
C LEU A 26 9.21 8.36 4.73
N GLU A 27 9.52 7.46 5.66
CA GLU A 27 8.52 6.54 6.24
C GLU A 27 7.45 7.31 7.03
N GLY A 28 7.84 8.29 7.87
CA GLY A 28 6.88 9.12 8.59
C GLY A 28 5.96 9.93 7.69
N PHE A 29 6.48 10.48 6.58
CA PHE A 29 5.65 11.12 5.55
C PHE A 29 4.68 10.12 4.91
N SER A 30 5.17 8.94 4.57
CA SER A 30 4.33 7.88 3.98
C SER A 30 3.23 7.44 4.93
N ASP A 31 3.54 7.24 6.22
CA ASP A 31 2.55 6.88 7.24
C ASP A 31 1.45 7.94 7.37
N ALA A 32 1.81 9.23 7.32
CA ALA A 32 0.85 10.33 7.31
C ALA A 32 -0.07 10.29 6.08
N VAL A 33 0.48 9.99 4.89
CA VAL A 33 -0.30 9.86 3.65
C VAL A 33 -1.24 8.66 3.71
N PHE A 34 -0.81 7.51 4.23
CA PHE A 34 -1.69 6.35 4.43
C PHE A 34 -2.79 6.64 5.44
N ALA A 35 -2.49 7.32 6.55
CA ALA A 35 -3.50 7.75 7.52
C ALA A 35 -4.52 8.70 6.88
N PHE A 36 -4.07 9.62 6.02
CA PHE A 36 -4.94 10.49 5.26
C PHE A 36 -5.82 9.72 4.26
N ALA A 37 -5.26 8.73 3.55
CA ALA A 37 -6.02 7.86 2.66
C ALA A 37 -7.16 7.13 3.40
N VAL A 38 -6.90 6.61 4.61
CA VAL A 38 -7.93 6.00 5.46
C VAL A 38 -8.98 7.03 5.89
N THR A 39 -8.58 8.26 6.21
CA THR A 39 -9.54 9.33 6.56
C THR A 39 -10.45 9.68 5.39
N LEU A 40 -9.94 9.70 4.15
CA LEU A 40 -10.76 9.92 2.96
C LEU A 40 -11.84 8.85 2.77
N LEU A 41 -11.56 7.59 3.15
CA LEU A 41 -12.58 6.54 3.15
C LEU A 41 -13.71 6.83 4.12
N VAL A 42 -13.42 7.37 5.31
CA VAL A 42 -14.40 7.64 6.38
C VAL A 42 -15.20 8.90 6.09
N VAL A 43 -14.53 10.00 5.73
CA VAL A 43 -15.17 11.33 5.53
C VAL A 43 -16.24 11.31 4.44
N SER A 44 -16.15 10.42 3.49
CA SER A 44 -17.15 10.27 2.45
C SER A 44 -18.37 9.41 2.87
N LEU A 45 -18.49 9.01 4.15
CA LEU A 45 -19.71 8.45 4.73
C LEU A 45 -20.56 9.61 5.25
N GLU A 46 -21.75 9.79 4.68
CA GLU A 46 -22.71 10.79 5.19
C GLU A 46 -23.20 10.38 6.58
N VAL A 47 -23.39 11.37 7.46
CA VAL A 47 -23.92 11.12 8.80
C VAL A 47 -25.43 10.87 8.68
N PRO A 48 -25.91 9.65 9.03
CA PRO A 48 -27.34 9.31 8.91
C PRO A 48 -28.17 10.18 9.85
N LYS A 49 -29.29 10.68 9.36
CA LYS A 49 -30.25 11.51 10.12
C LYS A 49 -31.46 10.71 10.59
N THR A 50 -31.69 9.55 10.02
CA THR A 50 -32.83 8.67 10.33
C THR A 50 -32.36 7.24 10.63
N TYR A 51 -33.16 6.46 11.34
CA TYR A 51 -32.84 5.07 11.67
C TYR A 51 -32.68 4.16 10.43
N PRO A 52 -33.53 4.26 9.38
CA PRO A 52 -33.30 3.53 8.12
C PRO A 52 -31.99 3.90 7.44
N GLU A 53 -31.61 5.19 7.42
CA GLU A 53 -30.30 5.63 6.88
C GLU A 53 -29.13 5.08 7.69
N LEU A 54 -29.28 4.98 9.02
CA LEU A 54 -28.27 4.35 9.87
C LEU A 54 -28.07 2.87 9.50
N LEU A 55 -29.14 2.12 9.30
CA LEU A 55 -29.04 0.70 8.89
C LEU A 55 -28.38 0.57 7.51
N HIS A 56 -28.70 1.46 6.59
CA HIS A 56 -28.06 1.51 5.27
C HIS A 56 -26.56 1.83 5.38
N ALA A 57 -26.19 2.85 6.15
CA ALA A 57 -24.81 3.21 6.41
C ALA A 57 -24.02 2.04 7.07
N MET A 58 -24.65 1.28 7.97
CA MET A 58 -24.03 0.09 8.58
C MET A 58 -23.69 -1.01 7.56
N ARG A 59 -24.49 -1.19 6.50
CA ARG A 59 -24.14 -2.10 5.40
C ARG A 59 -22.90 -1.62 4.64
N GLY A 60 -22.79 -0.31 4.39
CA GLY A 60 -21.62 0.30 3.79
C GLY A 60 -20.33 0.15 4.63
N PHE A 61 -20.46 -0.12 5.94
CA PHE A 61 -19.32 -0.32 6.82
C PHE A 61 -18.53 -1.62 6.49
N PHE A 62 -19.18 -2.63 5.93
CA PHE A 62 -18.47 -3.83 5.43
C PHE A 62 -17.57 -3.46 4.23
N ALA A 63 -18.08 -2.66 3.31
CA ALA A 63 -17.28 -2.14 2.18
C ALA A 63 -16.07 -1.34 2.68
N PHE A 64 -16.29 -0.47 3.67
CA PHE A 64 -15.20 0.25 4.34
C PHE A 64 -14.17 -0.70 4.94
N GLY A 65 -14.60 -1.75 5.65
CA GLY A 65 -13.70 -2.74 6.25
C GLY A 65 -12.79 -3.43 5.23
N VAL A 66 -13.34 -3.80 4.07
CA VAL A 66 -12.55 -4.39 2.96
C VAL A 66 -11.55 -3.37 2.40
N CYS A 67 -11.99 -2.13 2.14
CA CYS A 67 -11.11 -1.06 1.68
C CYS A 67 -9.97 -0.78 2.67
N PHE A 68 -10.29 -0.72 3.96
CA PHE A 68 -9.31 -0.54 5.02
C PHE A 68 -8.29 -1.68 5.04
N ALA A 69 -8.75 -2.95 4.94
CA ALA A 69 -7.86 -4.11 4.92
C ALA A 69 -6.90 -4.09 3.71
N VAL A 70 -7.39 -3.68 2.53
CA VAL A 70 -6.54 -3.52 1.33
C VAL A 70 -5.50 -2.43 1.54
N LEU A 71 -5.88 -1.25 2.04
CA LEU A 71 -4.93 -0.17 2.35
C LEU A 71 -3.92 -0.57 3.42
N ALA A 72 -4.36 -1.23 4.49
CA ALA A 72 -3.49 -1.73 5.55
C ALA A 72 -2.48 -2.75 5.03
N ASN A 73 -2.89 -3.62 4.08
CA ASN A 73 -1.97 -4.55 3.43
C ASN A 73 -0.91 -3.82 2.59
N ILE A 74 -1.31 -2.82 1.78
CA ILE A 74 -0.38 -2.01 0.98
C ILE A 74 0.60 -1.27 1.91
N TRP A 75 0.10 -0.65 2.98
CA TRP A 75 0.91 0.00 4.00
C TRP A 75 1.90 -0.98 4.66
N HIS A 76 1.43 -2.18 5.03
CA HIS A 76 2.30 -3.21 5.61
C HIS A 76 3.43 -3.63 4.68
N GLN A 77 3.16 -3.81 3.38
CA GLN A 77 4.18 -4.09 2.35
C GLN A 77 5.18 -2.93 2.22
N HIS A 78 4.69 -1.69 2.26
CA HIS A 78 5.53 -0.49 2.27
C HIS A 78 6.48 -0.47 3.48
N CYS A 79 5.96 -0.63 4.70
CA CYS A 79 6.77 -0.70 5.92
C CYS A 79 7.80 -1.82 5.86
N ARG A 80 7.40 -3.01 5.39
CA ARG A 80 8.29 -4.16 5.22
C ARG A 80 9.44 -3.84 4.29
N TYR A 81 9.18 -3.20 3.15
CA TYR A 81 10.19 -2.81 2.18
C TYR A 81 11.23 -1.85 2.81
N PHE A 82 10.78 -0.76 3.42
CA PHE A 82 11.68 0.24 3.98
C PHE A 82 12.48 -0.28 5.18
N ARG A 83 11.88 -1.10 6.04
CA ARG A 83 12.59 -1.76 7.15
C ARG A 83 13.67 -2.75 6.66
N ARG A 84 13.39 -3.49 5.60
CA ARG A 84 14.35 -4.46 5.04
C ARG A 84 15.55 -3.80 4.39
N TYR A 85 15.32 -2.76 3.59
CA TYR A 85 16.38 -2.20 2.73
C TYR A 85 16.92 -0.86 3.21
N GLY A 86 16.14 -0.04 3.91
CA GLY A 86 16.57 1.27 4.42
C GLY A 86 17.01 2.25 3.33
N LEU A 87 16.53 2.08 2.08
CA LEU A 87 16.90 2.89 0.94
C LEU A 87 16.28 4.28 1.01
N GLN A 88 17.11 5.33 0.85
CA GLN A 88 16.71 6.73 0.87
C GLN A 88 17.35 7.54 -0.28
N ASP A 89 17.74 6.84 -1.34
CA ASP A 89 18.29 7.48 -2.53
C ASP A 89 17.17 8.14 -3.38
N PRO A 90 17.54 9.08 -4.27
CA PRO A 90 16.54 9.84 -5.05
C PRO A 90 15.54 8.96 -5.81
N LEU A 91 15.99 7.82 -6.33
CA LEU A 91 15.10 6.91 -7.06
C LEU A 91 14.07 6.24 -6.11
N ALA A 92 14.50 5.77 -4.94
CA ALA A 92 13.60 5.20 -3.94
C ALA A 92 12.58 6.24 -3.46
N VAL A 93 13.01 7.49 -3.23
CA VAL A 93 12.12 8.60 -2.86
C VAL A 93 11.10 8.88 -3.97
N THR A 94 11.55 8.96 -5.22
CA THR A 94 10.66 9.23 -6.36
C THR A 94 9.63 8.12 -6.54
N LEU A 95 10.05 6.86 -6.53
CA LEU A 95 9.13 5.71 -6.63
C LEU A 95 8.14 5.69 -5.47
N ASN A 96 8.59 6.04 -4.25
CA ASN A 96 7.71 6.14 -3.09
C ASN A 96 6.66 7.24 -3.27
N CYS A 97 7.03 8.42 -3.77
CA CYS A 97 6.07 9.48 -4.05
C CYS A 97 5.03 9.06 -5.09
N PHE A 98 5.45 8.36 -6.15
CA PHE A 98 4.51 7.79 -7.13
C PHE A 98 3.60 6.72 -6.51
N LEU A 99 4.13 5.86 -5.64
CA LEU A 99 3.33 4.89 -4.90
C LEU A 99 2.23 5.58 -4.09
N LEU A 100 2.60 6.58 -3.30
CA LEU A 100 1.66 7.32 -2.46
C LEU A 100 0.60 8.05 -3.29
N PHE A 101 0.99 8.65 -4.42
CA PHE A 101 0.05 9.28 -5.35
C PHE A 101 -0.95 8.25 -5.91
N CYS A 102 -0.46 7.09 -6.36
CA CYS A 102 -1.33 6.02 -6.84
C CYS A 102 -2.28 5.50 -5.75
N VAL A 103 -1.81 5.36 -4.51
CA VAL A 103 -2.63 4.95 -3.37
C VAL A 103 -3.75 5.94 -3.10
N LEU A 104 -3.45 7.25 -3.04
CA LEU A 104 -4.47 8.29 -2.83
C LEU A 104 -5.53 8.29 -3.94
N PHE A 105 -5.10 8.16 -5.20
CA PHE A 105 -6.02 8.07 -6.32
C PHE A 105 -6.87 6.79 -6.28
N TYR A 106 -6.27 5.68 -5.86
CA TYR A 106 -6.91 4.37 -5.84
C TYR A 106 -8.02 4.23 -4.79
N VAL A 107 -8.02 5.06 -3.74
CA VAL A 107 -9.06 5.08 -2.70
C VAL A 107 -10.46 5.24 -3.29
N TYR A 108 -10.63 6.12 -4.28
CA TYR A 108 -11.95 6.41 -4.86
C TYR A 108 -12.55 5.24 -5.65
N PRO A 109 -11.87 4.67 -6.67
CA PRO A 109 -12.42 3.54 -7.42
C PRO A 109 -12.59 2.30 -6.54
N MET A 110 -11.70 2.09 -5.57
CA MET A 110 -11.80 0.99 -4.61
C MET A 110 -13.06 1.12 -3.76
N LYS A 111 -13.30 2.31 -3.18
CA LYS A 111 -14.48 2.56 -2.38
C LYS A 111 -15.75 2.39 -3.21
N PHE A 112 -15.80 2.99 -4.41
CA PHE A 112 -16.96 2.92 -5.29
C PHE A 112 -17.31 1.47 -5.63
N MET A 113 -16.32 0.65 -5.98
CA MET A 113 -16.52 -0.76 -6.32
C MET A 113 -17.08 -1.56 -5.14
N PHE A 114 -16.46 -1.45 -3.95
CA PHE A 114 -16.91 -2.23 -2.80
C PHE A 114 -18.23 -1.73 -2.22
N THR A 115 -18.49 -0.42 -2.21
CA THR A 115 -19.80 0.10 -1.79
C THR A 115 -20.88 -0.50 -2.67
N GLY A 116 -20.76 -0.42 -3.99
CA GLY A 116 -21.75 -0.99 -4.88
C GLY A 116 -21.96 -2.49 -4.77
N ALA A 117 -20.87 -3.24 -4.51
CA ALA A 117 -20.96 -4.68 -4.32
C ALA A 117 -21.76 -5.06 -3.05
N PHE A 118 -21.70 -4.25 -2.00
CA PHE A 118 -22.36 -4.56 -0.71
C PHE A 118 -23.74 -3.89 -0.56
N THR A 119 -23.97 -2.72 -1.17
CA THR A 119 -25.26 -2.03 -1.05
C THR A 119 -26.24 -2.39 -2.16
N GLN A 120 -25.75 -2.92 -3.28
CA GLN A 120 -26.52 -3.25 -4.49
C GLN A 120 -27.30 -2.04 -5.09
N ASP A 121 -26.91 -0.83 -4.72
CA ASP A 121 -27.58 0.42 -5.14
C ASP A 121 -26.96 1.03 -6.40
N LEU A 122 -26.08 0.30 -7.07
CA LEU A 122 -25.46 0.80 -8.31
C LEU A 122 -26.40 0.56 -9.49
N ASP A 123 -27.07 1.64 -9.90
CA ASP A 123 -27.76 1.69 -11.20
C ASP A 123 -26.74 1.99 -12.30
N ILE A 124 -25.94 0.99 -12.65
CA ILE A 124 -24.88 1.08 -13.67
C ILE A 124 -25.07 0.01 -14.74
N SER A 125 -24.82 0.42 -16.00
CA SER A 125 -24.88 -0.50 -17.14
C SER A 125 -23.72 -1.50 -17.12
N GLU A 126 -23.87 -2.64 -17.83
CA GLU A 126 -22.81 -3.63 -17.94
C GLU A 126 -21.49 -3.06 -18.50
N ALA A 127 -21.57 -2.07 -19.39
CA ALA A 127 -20.39 -1.40 -19.94
C ALA A 127 -19.64 -0.59 -18.84
N GLN A 128 -20.38 0.06 -17.96
CA GLN A 128 -19.82 0.80 -16.82
C GLN A 128 -19.22 -0.14 -15.78
N VAL A 129 -19.85 -1.29 -15.53
CA VAL A 129 -19.30 -2.34 -14.65
C VAL A 129 -17.93 -2.80 -15.18
N ARG A 130 -17.83 -3.12 -16.48
CA ARG A 130 -16.55 -3.51 -17.09
C ARG A 130 -15.48 -2.43 -16.97
N MET A 131 -15.85 -1.17 -17.20
CA MET A 131 -14.92 -0.05 -17.07
C MET A 131 -14.45 0.13 -15.63
N LEU A 132 -15.35 -0.02 -14.66
CA LEU A 132 -15.02 0.03 -13.23
C LEU A 132 -14.00 -1.06 -12.84
N PHE A 133 -14.20 -2.30 -13.30
CA PHE A 133 -13.24 -3.38 -13.08
C PHE A 133 -11.88 -3.11 -13.72
N LEU A 134 -11.84 -2.51 -14.93
CA LEU A 134 -10.60 -2.12 -15.58
C LEU A 134 -9.85 -1.03 -14.79
N ILE A 135 -10.57 0.00 -14.31
CA ILE A 135 -9.98 1.07 -13.49
C ILE A 135 -9.45 0.49 -12.17
N PHE A 136 -10.24 -0.35 -11.51
CA PHE A 136 -9.85 -1.00 -10.26
C PHE A 136 -8.61 -1.88 -10.44
N SER A 137 -8.63 -2.79 -11.43
CA SER A 137 -7.52 -3.68 -11.73
C SER A 137 -6.28 -2.92 -12.18
N GLY A 138 -6.45 -1.86 -13.00
CA GLY A 138 -5.37 -1.00 -13.45
C GLY A 138 -4.68 -0.29 -12.29
N GLY A 139 -5.44 0.25 -11.34
CA GLY A 139 -4.88 0.87 -10.13
C GLY A 139 -4.11 -0.12 -9.26
N TYR A 140 -4.65 -1.33 -9.08
CA TYR A 140 -3.96 -2.40 -8.36
C TYR A 140 -2.64 -2.78 -9.04
N VAL A 141 -2.67 -3.02 -10.36
CA VAL A 141 -1.47 -3.33 -11.15
C VAL A 141 -0.45 -2.19 -11.06
N ALA A 142 -0.87 -0.93 -11.14
CA ALA A 142 0.03 0.22 -11.02
C ALA A 142 0.77 0.23 -9.67
N ILE A 143 0.06 0.06 -8.55
CA ILE A 143 0.63 0.02 -7.20
C ILE A 143 1.66 -1.10 -7.08
N PHE A 144 1.30 -2.34 -7.47
CA PHE A 144 2.21 -3.48 -7.35
C PHE A 144 3.37 -3.44 -8.36
N SER A 145 3.19 -2.79 -9.52
CA SER A 145 4.29 -2.51 -10.45
C SER A 145 5.33 -1.58 -9.81
N ILE A 146 4.90 -0.57 -9.06
CA ILE A 146 5.83 0.32 -8.33
C ILE A 146 6.57 -0.46 -7.23
N PHE A 147 5.90 -1.34 -6.50
CA PHE A 147 6.60 -2.23 -5.56
C PHE A 147 7.62 -3.11 -6.25
N THR A 148 7.28 -3.69 -7.39
CA THR A 148 8.21 -4.48 -8.22
C THR A 148 9.44 -3.66 -8.61
N LEU A 149 9.26 -2.39 -9.03
CA LEU A 149 10.36 -1.48 -9.34
C LEU A 149 11.22 -1.14 -8.11
N LEU A 150 10.60 -0.96 -6.94
CA LEU A 150 11.30 -0.76 -5.68
C LEU A 150 12.16 -1.98 -5.31
N TYR A 151 11.59 -3.19 -5.36
CA TYR A 151 12.33 -4.43 -5.11
C TYR A 151 13.43 -4.67 -6.15
N TRP A 152 13.18 -4.37 -7.41
CA TRP A 152 14.20 -4.44 -8.47
C TRP A 152 15.35 -3.45 -8.21
N HIS A 153 15.02 -2.23 -7.77
CA HIS A 153 16.03 -1.25 -7.37
C HIS A 153 16.88 -1.76 -6.19
N ALA A 154 16.27 -2.32 -5.17
CA ALA A 154 16.97 -2.97 -4.06
C ALA A 154 17.86 -4.13 -4.54
N TRP A 155 17.36 -4.94 -5.47
CA TRP A 155 18.15 -6.00 -6.10
C TRP A 155 19.38 -5.47 -6.84
N ARG A 156 19.25 -4.39 -7.59
CA ARG A 156 20.41 -3.73 -8.24
C ARG A 156 21.46 -3.26 -7.24
N LYS A 157 21.03 -2.82 -6.08
CA LYS A 157 21.91 -2.36 -4.98
C LYS A 157 22.31 -3.46 -4.00
N ARG A 158 22.14 -4.73 -4.34
CA ARG A 158 22.41 -5.86 -3.45
C ARG A 158 23.84 -5.89 -2.87
N SER A 159 24.84 -5.45 -3.64
CA SER A 159 26.23 -5.36 -3.17
C SER A 159 26.42 -4.23 -2.16
N GLU A 160 25.80 -3.06 -2.38
CA GLU A 160 25.85 -1.94 -1.44
C GLU A 160 25.12 -2.26 -0.13
N LEU A 161 24.01 -3.01 -0.24
CA LEU A 161 23.20 -3.46 0.88
C LEU A 161 23.81 -4.67 1.62
N ALA A 162 24.88 -5.27 1.10
CA ALA A 162 25.47 -6.48 1.62
C ALA A 162 24.45 -7.59 1.90
N LEU A 163 23.58 -7.86 0.90
CA LEU A 163 22.54 -8.90 1.02
C LEU A 163 23.20 -10.28 1.11
N THR A 164 22.72 -11.11 2.07
CA THR A 164 23.09 -12.50 2.13
C THR A 164 22.50 -13.30 0.95
N PRO A 165 23.01 -14.49 0.60
CA PRO A 165 22.45 -15.31 -0.46
C PRO A 165 20.94 -15.59 -0.29
N LEU A 166 20.49 -15.80 0.95
CA LEU A 166 19.08 -16.01 1.30
C LEU A 166 18.25 -14.73 1.07
N GLU A 167 18.75 -13.57 1.55
CA GLU A 167 18.09 -12.26 1.31
C GLU A 167 18.03 -11.94 -0.18
N CYS A 168 19.03 -12.32 -0.96
CA CYS A 168 19.02 -12.20 -2.42
C CYS A 168 17.90 -13.05 -3.06
N LEU A 169 17.73 -14.30 -2.62
CA LEU A 169 16.66 -15.16 -3.12
C LEU A 169 15.28 -14.58 -2.79
N ILE A 170 15.07 -14.14 -1.53
CA ILE A 170 13.80 -13.53 -1.09
C ILE A 170 13.51 -12.26 -1.90
N THR A 171 14.52 -11.40 -2.10
CA THR A 171 14.36 -10.17 -2.89
C THR A 171 13.98 -10.48 -4.34
N ARG A 172 14.66 -11.46 -4.96
CA ARG A 172 14.37 -11.90 -6.33
C ARG A 172 12.96 -12.48 -6.45
N HIS A 173 12.53 -13.28 -5.47
CA HIS A 173 11.17 -13.81 -5.43
C HIS A 173 10.13 -12.68 -5.34
N SER A 174 10.39 -11.66 -4.52
CA SER A 174 9.50 -10.48 -4.38
C SER A 174 9.45 -9.59 -5.63
N VAL A 175 10.38 -9.72 -6.58
CA VAL A 175 10.32 -9.04 -7.89
C VAL A 175 9.41 -9.79 -8.88
N ILE A 176 9.27 -11.12 -8.73
CA ILE A 176 8.57 -11.98 -9.68
C ILE A 176 7.08 -12.15 -9.30
N HIS A 177 6.76 -11.99 -8.03
CA HIS A 177 5.41 -12.11 -7.44
C HIS A 177 4.88 -10.79 -6.92
#